data_1513f69c99f3faaa14ce2341f811729e
#
_entry.id   1513f69c99f3faaa14ce2341f811729e
#
_cell.length_a   1.000
_cell.length_b   1.000
_cell.length_c   1.000
_cell.angle_alpha   90.00
_cell.angle_beta   90.00
_cell.angle_gamma   90.00
#
_symmetry.space_group_name_H-M   'P 1'
#
loop_
_entity.id
_entity.type
_entity.pdbx_description
1 polymer ?
#
loop_
_entity_poly.entity_id
_entity_poly.type
_entity_poly.pdbx_seq_one_letter_code
_entity_poly.pdbx_strand_id
1 'polypeptide(L)'
;MRKKLVSVLLCTAMAASVLGGCGGSSDKKDSSEKAKVSSDGKVLNIYCWNDEFRSRMISHYPGYKKVNAKTGKIGNVTVKWNETPSKDNAYQNNLDAALKKQDSASADNKIDLFLVEADYALKYVDSDYTLPVTELGVTEDDMKNQYQYTKDIVTDSKGVQKGISWQGCPGLMFYNRDAAKKVLGTDDPEKVQEAVSDWDKFNETAEKMKAKGYKMVSSANDTYRVYSNNVSSKWVEDGKIKIDDNIMKWVDDSKKLVDAGEADSYDLWGDDWKKGFYPDGKVFCYFGPAWLINFSMAADEKGSIGYNGGWGAAEGPQGFFWGGTWICGATGTDNPTLVADIMRKLTTDTDIMTQIVKDDNDFVNNKPAMDAMAADTSYGDAVLGGQNPIGMFCAGVEKIDLSNISAYDQGCNESFQKAMKDYFTGQYATYDEAVEAFKQDVATKYPAITVE
;
A
#
# COMPACT_ATOMS: atom_id res chain seq x y z
N MET A 1 -44.00 2.35 8.04
CA MET A 1 -43.92 3.65 7.32
C MET A 1 -42.46 4.14 7.39
N ARG A 2 -41.84 4.11 6.24
CA ARG A 2 -40.83 5.01 5.66
C ARG A 2 -39.75 5.59 6.56
N LYS A 3 -38.52 5.10 6.35
CA LYS A 3 -37.35 5.91 5.97
C LYS A 3 -36.29 4.96 5.40
N LYS A 4 -36.40 4.69 4.11
CA LYS A 4 -35.31 4.27 3.23
C LYS A 4 -34.88 5.53 2.48
N LEU A 5 -33.63 5.48 1.95
CA LEU A 5 -32.97 6.45 1.08
C LEU A 5 -32.14 7.48 1.84
N VAL A 6 -30.81 7.31 1.74
CA VAL A 6 -29.92 8.17 0.95
C VAL A 6 -28.51 7.56 1.01
N SER A 7 -28.09 6.87 -0.03
CA SER A 7 -26.68 6.58 -0.31
C SER A 7 -26.48 6.09 -1.76
N VAL A 8 -27.20 6.70 -2.68
CA VAL A 8 -26.94 6.54 -4.12
C VAL A 8 -27.18 7.90 -4.74
N LEU A 9 -26.11 8.68 -4.90
CA LEU A 9 -26.07 9.82 -5.83
C LEU A 9 -24.74 10.58 -5.63
N LEU A 10 -23.70 10.10 -6.27
CA LEU A 10 -22.51 10.92 -6.50
C LEU A 10 -21.89 10.72 -7.89
N CYS A 11 -22.65 10.22 -8.84
CA CYS A 11 -22.18 10.11 -10.23
C CYS A 11 -23.07 10.75 -11.29
N THR A 12 -24.06 11.57 -10.95
CA THR A 12 -24.85 12.27 -11.99
C THR A 12 -25.46 13.54 -11.44
N ALA A 13 -24.81 14.66 -11.60
CA ALA A 13 -25.44 15.98 -11.77
C ALA A 13 -24.40 17.11 -11.84
N MET A 14 -23.76 17.30 -12.99
CA MET A 14 -23.30 18.63 -13.44
C MET A 14 -23.15 18.63 -14.95
N ALA A 15 -24.30 18.65 -15.62
CA ALA A 15 -24.42 19.10 -17.00
C ALA A 15 -25.72 19.85 -17.10
N ALA A 16 -25.68 21.18 -17.01
CA ALA A 16 -26.56 22.12 -17.62
C ALA A 16 -26.61 23.46 -16.87
N SER A 17 -25.81 24.42 -17.32
CA SER A 17 -26.21 25.83 -17.34
C SER A 17 -25.08 26.67 -17.96
N VAL A 18 -25.01 26.69 -19.28
CA VAL A 18 -24.50 27.85 -20.03
C VAL A 18 -25.28 27.93 -21.34
N LEU A 19 -26.25 28.81 -21.37
CA LEU A 19 -26.77 29.39 -22.59
C LEU A 19 -27.13 30.86 -22.33
N GLY A 20 -26.40 31.72 -23.01
CA GLY A 20 -26.91 33.08 -23.25
C GLY A 20 -25.86 34.18 -23.23
N GLY A 21 -25.40 34.62 -24.42
CA GLY A 21 -24.68 35.88 -24.56
C GLY A 21 -23.85 35.98 -25.83
N CYS A 22 -24.48 36.35 -26.95
CA CYS A 22 -23.85 36.68 -28.23
C CYS A 22 -22.92 37.88 -28.19
N GLY A 23 -21.81 37.85 -28.98
CA GLY A 23 -21.36 38.98 -29.75
C GLY A 23 -19.87 39.30 -29.69
N GLY A 24 -19.13 39.12 -30.81
CA GLY A 24 -18.04 40.00 -31.21
C GLY A 24 -16.59 39.42 -31.21
N SER A 25 -16.22 38.96 -32.39
CA SER A 25 -14.93 39.16 -33.12
C SER A 25 -13.56 39.03 -32.42
N SER A 26 -12.77 38.07 -32.93
CA SER A 26 -11.30 38.03 -33.19
C SER A 26 -10.34 38.50 -32.09
N ASP A 27 -9.62 37.54 -31.54
CA ASP A 27 -8.15 37.38 -31.70
C ASP A 27 -7.69 36.12 -30.90
N LYS A 28 -7.00 35.23 -31.59
CA LYS A 28 -6.29 34.14 -30.98
C LYS A 28 -5.15 34.68 -30.10
N LYS A 29 -5.31 34.61 -28.81
CA LYS A 29 -4.18 34.55 -27.87
C LYS A 29 -4.33 33.27 -27.07
N ASP A 30 -3.43 32.35 -27.35
CA ASP A 30 -3.08 31.23 -26.51
C ASP A 30 -2.66 31.81 -25.14
N SER A 31 -3.54 31.72 -24.17
CA SER A 31 -3.24 32.05 -22.79
C SER A 31 -3.73 30.89 -21.95
N SER A 32 -2.86 29.90 -21.79
CA SER A 32 -2.87 29.07 -20.60
C SER A 32 -2.62 29.99 -19.39
N GLU A 33 -3.67 30.62 -18.87
CA GLU A 33 -3.61 31.22 -17.56
C GLU A 33 -3.41 30.08 -16.54
N LYS A 34 -2.13 29.80 -16.21
CA LYS A 34 -1.79 29.12 -14.97
C LYS A 34 -2.48 29.91 -13.87
N ALA A 35 -3.47 29.30 -13.23
CA ALA A 35 -4.05 29.89 -12.02
C ALA A 35 -2.89 30.26 -11.11
N LYS A 36 -2.79 31.55 -10.75
CA LYS A 36 -1.81 32.01 -9.76
C LYS A 36 -2.18 31.38 -8.45
N VAL A 37 -1.44 30.35 -8.14
CA VAL A 37 -1.55 29.61 -6.90
C VAL A 37 -1.03 30.53 -5.80
N SER A 38 -1.89 31.01 -4.90
CA SER A 38 -1.47 31.84 -3.78
C SER A 38 -0.81 30.93 -2.73
N SER A 39 0.39 31.27 -2.30
CA SER A 39 1.18 30.55 -1.30
C SER A 39 0.98 31.10 0.12
N ASP A 40 -0.18 31.70 0.41
CA ASP A 40 -0.39 32.51 1.61
C ASP A 40 -1.03 31.75 2.79
N GLY A 41 -1.10 30.39 2.73
CA GLY A 41 -1.57 29.54 3.82
C GLY A 41 -0.68 29.64 5.07
N LYS A 42 -1.32 29.73 6.25
CA LYS A 42 -0.62 29.75 7.56
C LYS A 42 -0.63 28.39 8.25
N VAL A 43 -1.49 27.52 7.80
CA VAL A 43 -1.70 26.17 8.34
C VAL A 43 -1.67 25.17 7.20
N LEU A 44 -0.83 24.18 7.30
CA LEU A 44 -0.80 23.01 6.41
C LEU A 44 -1.48 21.85 7.12
N ASN A 45 -2.65 21.44 6.66
CA ASN A 45 -3.37 20.31 7.19
C ASN A 45 -3.04 19.03 6.40
N ILE A 46 -2.45 18.04 7.08
CA ILE A 46 -2.10 16.75 6.52
C ILE A 46 -3.02 15.67 7.12
N TYR A 47 -3.67 14.86 6.27
CA TYR A 47 -4.50 13.74 6.67
C TYR A 47 -3.76 12.43 6.43
N CYS A 48 -3.68 11.59 7.47
CA CYS A 48 -2.95 10.31 7.44
C CYS A 48 -3.61 9.27 8.37
N TRP A 49 -3.24 7.99 8.20
CA TRP A 49 -3.80 6.90 9.04
C TRP A 49 -2.83 6.42 10.12
N ASN A 50 -1.57 6.77 10.03
CA ASN A 50 -0.52 6.43 10.99
C ASN A 50 0.53 7.53 11.04
N ASP A 51 1.61 7.33 11.78
CA ASP A 51 2.66 8.30 11.96
C ASP A 51 3.88 8.13 11.03
N GLU A 52 3.85 7.19 10.11
CA GLU A 52 4.96 6.90 9.20
C GLU A 52 5.38 8.14 8.41
N PHE A 53 4.47 8.78 7.67
CA PHE A 53 4.80 9.99 6.91
C PHE A 53 5.26 11.14 7.80
N ARG A 54 4.67 11.25 9.01
CA ARG A 54 5.13 12.24 10.00
C ARG A 54 6.58 11.98 10.43
N SER A 55 6.99 10.73 10.59
CA SER A 55 8.39 10.38 10.90
C SER A 55 9.32 10.76 9.76
N ARG A 56 8.93 10.50 8.51
CA ARG A 56 9.70 10.93 7.32
C ARG A 56 9.86 12.45 7.24
N MET A 57 8.78 13.19 7.51
CA MET A 57 8.83 14.67 7.59
C MET A 57 9.76 15.16 8.70
N ILE A 58 9.74 14.53 9.88
CA ILE A 58 10.57 14.92 11.02
C ILE A 58 12.06 14.68 10.73
N SER A 59 12.38 13.53 10.15
CA SER A 59 13.76 13.07 9.97
C SER A 59 14.42 13.64 8.70
N HIS A 60 13.63 13.79 7.63
CA HIS A 60 14.20 13.99 6.30
C HIS A 60 13.76 15.29 5.59
N TYR A 61 12.64 15.91 6.00
CA TYR A 61 12.22 17.15 5.34
C TYR A 61 12.97 18.38 5.89
N PRO A 62 13.76 19.08 5.05
CA PRO A 62 14.56 20.21 5.51
C PRO A 62 13.71 21.33 6.11
N GLY A 63 14.06 21.76 7.32
CA GLY A 63 13.38 22.87 7.99
C GLY A 63 12.09 22.52 8.72
N TYR A 64 11.66 21.25 8.72
CA TYR A 64 10.56 20.83 9.59
C TYR A 64 10.99 20.85 11.07
N LYS A 65 10.13 21.38 11.92
CA LYS A 65 10.33 21.42 13.38
C LYS A 65 9.12 20.83 14.08
N LYS A 66 9.31 19.68 14.74
CA LYS A 66 8.28 19.08 15.59
C LYS A 66 7.97 19.99 16.78
N VAL A 67 6.69 20.28 17.01
CA VAL A 67 6.20 21.00 18.19
C VAL A 67 5.63 20.04 19.22
N ASN A 68 4.77 19.12 18.78
CA ASN A 68 4.22 18.01 19.59
C ASN A 68 3.80 16.85 18.66
N ALA A 69 3.07 15.86 19.17
CA ALA A 69 2.64 14.71 18.39
C ALA A 69 1.72 15.05 17.21
N LYS A 70 0.96 16.15 17.29
CA LYS A 70 -0.05 16.55 16.29
C LYS A 70 0.29 17.83 15.53
N THR A 71 1.39 18.50 15.88
CA THR A 71 1.75 19.76 15.25
C THR A 71 3.25 19.89 15.01
N GLY A 72 3.59 20.57 13.93
CA GLY A 72 4.95 20.97 13.56
C GLY A 72 4.96 22.37 12.96
N LYS A 73 6.12 22.80 12.47
CA LYS A 73 6.32 24.07 11.75
C LYS A 73 7.27 23.87 10.58
N ILE A 74 6.98 24.57 9.47
CA ILE A 74 7.88 24.79 8.35
C ILE A 74 7.93 26.29 8.13
N GLY A 75 9.04 26.94 8.47
CA GLY A 75 9.11 28.40 8.49
C GLY A 75 8.01 28.99 9.40
N ASN A 76 7.13 29.81 8.81
CA ASN A 76 6.01 30.43 9.51
C ASN A 76 4.69 29.62 9.40
N VAL A 77 4.67 28.53 8.63
CA VAL A 77 3.49 27.70 8.45
C VAL A 77 3.41 26.67 9.57
N THR A 78 2.24 26.57 10.21
CA THR A 78 1.95 25.52 11.19
C THR A 78 1.47 24.28 10.48
N VAL A 79 2.14 23.14 10.68
CA VAL A 79 1.71 21.83 10.18
C VAL A 79 0.80 21.17 11.21
N LYS A 80 -0.40 20.76 10.79
CA LYS A 80 -1.35 19.98 11.60
C LYS A 80 -1.50 18.58 11.05
N TRP A 81 -1.33 17.59 11.91
CA TRP A 81 -1.51 16.17 11.62
C TRP A 81 -2.90 15.71 12.02
N ASN A 82 -3.72 15.35 11.04
CA ASN A 82 -5.05 14.81 11.20
C ASN A 82 -4.98 13.29 11.03
N GLU A 83 -4.51 12.62 12.08
CA GLU A 83 -4.30 11.18 12.09
C GLU A 83 -5.56 10.45 12.55
N THR A 84 -6.02 9.49 11.75
CA THR A 84 -7.15 8.60 12.03
C THR A 84 -6.76 7.17 11.64
N PRO A 85 -6.71 6.20 12.55
CA PRO A 85 -6.37 4.82 12.22
C PRO A 85 -7.25 4.21 11.12
N SER A 86 -6.68 3.33 10.29
CA SER A 86 -7.40 2.71 9.15
C SER A 86 -8.44 1.66 9.57
N LYS A 87 -8.44 1.23 10.84
CA LYS A 87 -9.36 0.19 11.32
C LYS A 87 -10.80 0.50 10.92
N ASP A 88 -11.50 -0.48 10.37
CA ASP A 88 -12.90 -0.40 9.94
C ASP A 88 -13.15 0.76 8.95
N ASN A 89 -12.19 1.07 8.10
CA ASN A 89 -12.20 2.18 7.13
C ASN A 89 -12.38 3.57 7.77
N ALA A 90 -12.07 3.72 9.08
CA ALA A 90 -12.29 4.97 9.80
C ALA A 90 -11.52 6.15 9.18
N TYR A 91 -10.27 5.94 8.72
CA TYR A 91 -9.51 6.95 8.02
C TYR A 91 -10.21 7.43 6.75
N GLN A 92 -10.61 6.53 5.86
CA GLN A 92 -11.28 6.88 4.62
C GLN A 92 -12.61 7.60 4.87
N ASN A 93 -13.41 7.11 5.83
CA ASN A 93 -14.66 7.75 6.20
C ASN A 93 -14.47 9.18 6.72
N ASN A 94 -13.42 9.42 7.52
CA ASN A 94 -13.07 10.74 8.03
C ASN A 94 -12.57 11.66 6.90
N LEU A 95 -11.69 11.16 6.03
CA LEU A 95 -11.18 11.89 4.86
C LEU A 95 -12.32 12.27 3.90
N ASP A 96 -13.22 11.36 3.57
CA ASP A 96 -14.39 11.61 2.73
C ASP A 96 -15.27 12.72 3.30
N ALA A 97 -15.52 12.67 4.62
CA ALA A 97 -16.34 13.68 5.29
C ALA A 97 -15.68 15.06 5.30
N ALA A 98 -14.34 15.11 5.36
CA ALA A 98 -13.56 16.35 5.35
C ALA A 98 -13.47 16.92 3.92
N LEU A 99 -13.16 16.09 2.91
CA LEU A 99 -13.08 16.51 1.50
C LEU A 99 -14.41 17.09 1.00
N LYS A 100 -15.55 16.54 1.40
CA LYS A 100 -16.89 17.10 1.08
C LYS A 100 -17.12 18.51 1.60
N LYS A 101 -16.34 18.96 2.57
CA LYS A 101 -16.42 20.31 3.17
C LYS A 101 -15.36 21.27 2.64
N GLN A 102 -14.47 20.78 1.76
CA GLN A 102 -13.27 21.50 1.31
C GLN A 102 -13.60 22.89 0.75
N ASP A 103 -14.63 23.02 -0.11
CA ASP A 103 -14.99 24.29 -0.74
C ASP A 103 -15.49 25.35 0.25
N SER A 104 -16.17 24.88 1.32
CA SER A 104 -16.73 25.76 2.36
C SER A 104 -15.80 25.98 3.55
N ALA A 105 -14.65 25.31 3.60
CA ALA A 105 -13.68 25.45 4.67
C ALA A 105 -12.98 26.82 4.61
N SER A 106 -12.74 27.41 5.79
CA SER A 106 -11.83 28.56 5.87
C SER A 106 -10.40 28.13 5.56
N ALA A 107 -9.54 29.06 5.13
CA ALA A 107 -8.16 28.80 4.74
C ALA A 107 -7.41 27.91 5.73
N ASP A 108 -7.39 28.24 7.03
CA ASP A 108 -6.70 27.46 8.07
C ASP A 108 -7.30 26.06 8.34
N ASN A 109 -8.42 25.70 7.73
CA ASN A 109 -9.12 24.42 7.89
C ASN A 109 -9.24 23.63 6.58
N LYS A 110 -8.73 24.13 5.48
CA LYS A 110 -8.64 23.38 4.23
C LYS A 110 -7.70 22.20 4.38
N ILE A 111 -8.03 21.10 3.72
CA ILE A 111 -7.08 19.99 3.54
C ILE A 111 -6.08 20.44 2.48
N ASP A 112 -4.80 20.28 2.77
CA ASP A 112 -3.74 20.63 1.83
C ASP A 112 -3.16 19.37 1.18
N LEU A 113 -2.89 18.37 2.03
CA LEU A 113 -2.28 17.13 1.65
C LEU A 113 -2.97 15.99 2.37
N PHE A 114 -3.24 14.91 1.65
CA PHE A 114 -3.75 13.68 2.24
C PHE A 114 -3.04 12.46 1.66
N LEU A 115 -3.00 11.41 2.44
CA LEU A 115 -2.34 10.17 2.05
C LEU A 115 -3.36 9.14 1.59
N VAL A 116 -2.97 8.36 0.59
CA VAL A 116 -3.74 7.20 0.11
C VAL A 116 -2.84 5.98 0.03
N GLU A 117 -3.42 4.82 0.30
CA GLU A 117 -2.78 3.52 0.15
C GLU A 117 -3.22 2.91 -1.17
N ALA A 118 -2.40 2.01 -1.74
CA ALA A 118 -2.60 1.45 -3.07
C ALA A 118 -4.00 0.87 -3.31
N ASP A 119 -4.52 0.13 -2.35
CA ASP A 119 -5.79 -0.60 -2.51
C ASP A 119 -7.00 0.31 -2.75
N TYR A 120 -6.93 1.58 -2.29
CA TYR A 120 -8.02 2.55 -2.46
C TYR A 120 -7.61 3.86 -3.14
N ALA A 121 -6.39 3.95 -3.68
CA ALA A 121 -5.90 5.16 -4.33
C ALA A 121 -6.81 5.63 -5.46
N LEU A 122 -7.29 4.70 -6.32
CA LEU A 122 -8.15 5.01 -7.45
C LEU A 122 -9.47 5.72 -7.05
N LYS A 123 -10.02 5.42 -5.89
CA LYS A 123 -11.20 6.13 -5.35
C LYS A 123 -10.99 7.64 -5.26
N TYR A 124 -9.78 8.07 -4.88
CA TYR A 124 -9.47 9.48 -4.67
C TYR A 124 -8.90 10.14 -5.92
N VAL A 125 -8.06 9.46 -6.68
CA VAL A 125 -7.47 10.05 -7.88
C VAL A 125 -8.49 10.21 -9.03
N ASP A 126 -9.50 9.34 -9.13
CA ASP A 126 -10.62 9.53 -10.06
C ASP A 126 -11.64 10.60 -9.63
N SER A 127 -11.44 11.17 -8.42
CA SER A 127 -12.31 12.24 -7.91
C SER A 127 -11.80 13.64 -8.27
N ASP A 128 -12.68 14.63 -8.15
CA ASP A 128 -12.34 16.05 -8.30
C ASP A 128 -11.65 16.62 -7.04
N TYR A 129 -11.47 15.83 -5.99
CA TYR A 129 -10.82 16.26 -4.75
C TYR A 129 -9.29 16.24 -4.80
N THR A 130 -8.70 15.62 -5.83
CA THR A 130 -7.25 15.46 -5.94
C THR A 130 -6.70 16.23 -7.12
N LEU A 131 -5.71 17.08 -6.88
CA LEU A 131 -5.02 17.86 -7.90
C LEU A 131 -4.06 17.00 -8.73
N PRO A 132 -3.96 17.24 -10.05
CA PRO A 132 -2.83 16.77 -10.84
C PRO A 132 -1.50 17.22 -10.23
N VAL A 133 -0.53 16.31 -10.12
CA VAL A 133 0.80 16.67 -9.58
C VAL A 133 1.50 17.74 -10.42
N THR A 134 1.22 17.79 -11.72
CA THR A 134 1.75 18.81 -12.64
C THR A 134 1.16 20.21 -12.40
N GLU A 135 -0.10 20.30 -11.95
CA GLU A 135 -0.71 21.59 -11.55
C GLU A 135 -0.07 22.13 -10.27
N LEU A 136 0.40 21.28 -9.38
CA LEU A 136 1.22 21.63 -8.21
C LEU A 136 2.64 22.05 -8.62
N GLY A 137 3.07 21.76 -9.86
CA GLY A 137 4.39 22.07 -10.39
C GLY A 137 5.43 20.98 -10.18
N VAL A 138 5.00 19.75 -9.82
CA VAL A 138 5.87 18.55 -9.89
C VAL A 138 5.85 18.05 -11.33
N THR A 139 7.01 18.06 -11.98
CA THR A 139 7.13 17.80 -13.43
C THR A 139 7.46 16.33 -13.70
N GLU A 140 7.24 15.87 -14.95
CA GLU A 140 7.69 14.56 -15.39
C GLU A 140 9.22 14.39 -15.25
N ASP A 141 10.01 15.48 -15.44
CA ASP A 141 11.46 15.44 -15.25
C ASP A 141 11.84 15.24 -13.78
N ASP A 142 11.07 15.80 -12.84
CA ASP A 142 11.25 15.53 -11.40
C ASP A 142 11.04 14.03 -11.10
N MET A 143 10.06 13.40 -11.75
CA MET A 143 9.63 12.02 -11.50
C MET A 143 10.31 10.96 -12.38
N LYS A 144 11.29 11.33 -13.22
CA LYS A 144 11.93 10.41 -14.18
C LYS A 144 12.63 9.21 -13.56
N ASN A 145 13.06 9.33 -12.32
CA ASN A 145 13.75 8.30 -11.56
C ASN A 145 12.80 7.34 -10.80
N GLN A 146 11.48 7.58 -10.85
CA GLN A 146 10.50 6.74 -10.19
C GLN A 146 10.17 5.48 -11.00
N TYR A 147 9.72 4.44 -10.30
CA TYR A 147 9.21 3.22 -10.92
C TYR A 147 7.84 3.49 -11.54
N GLN A 148 7.60 2.95 -12.74
CA GLN A 148 6.37 3.25 -13.50
C GLN A 148 5.10 2.79 -12.76
N TYR A 149 5.09 1.58 -12.21
CA TYR A 149 3.91 1.07 -11.49
C TYR A 149 3.45 1.97 -10.33
N THR A 150 4.38 2.69 -9.68
CA THR A 150 4.01 3.63 -8.60
C THR A 150 3.26 4.86 -9.10
N LYS A 151 3.47 5.23 -10.37
CA LYS A 151 2.72 6.29 -11.05
C LYS A 151 1.35 5.75 -11.49
N ASP A 152 1.30 4.52 -11.99
CA ASP A 152 0.08 3.90 -12.49
C ASP A 152 -1.01 3.80 -11.41
N ILE A 153 -0.63 3.48 -10.16
CA ILE A 153 -1.55 3.41 -9.00
C ILE A 153 -2.30 4.73 -8.75
N VAL A 154 -1.68 5.85 -9.04
CA VAL A 154 -2.24 7.18 -8.80
C VAL A 154 -2.51 7.97 -10.08
N THR A 155 -2.68 7.26 -11.17
CA THR A 155 -3.11 7.80 -12.46
C THR A 155 -4.61 7.56 -12.61
N ASP A 156 -5.35 8.63 -12.84
CA ASP A 156 -6.81 8.56 -13.01
C ASP A 156 -7.21 7.91 -14.34
N SER A 157 -8.51 7.66 -14.50
CA SER A 157 -9.10 7.05 -15.71
C SER A 157 -8.89 7.88 -16.99
N LYS A 158 -8.43 9.13 -16.87
CA LYS A 158 -8.09 10.02 -17.98
C LYS A 158 -6.60 10.05 -18.30
N GLY A 159 -5.79 9.27 -17.58
CA GLY A 159 -4.34 9.23 -17.73
C GLY A 159 -3.60 10.37 -17.02
N VAL A 160 -4.21 11.01 -16.03
CA VAL A 160 -3.62 12.13 -15.28
C VAL A 160 -3.10 11.63 -13.94
N GLN A 161 -1.80 11.80 -13.69
CA GLN A 161 -1.19 11.45 -12.40
C GLN A 161 -1.56 12.47 -11.31
N LYS A 162 -2.12 12.00 -10.19
CA LYS A 162 -2.65 12.83 -9.10
C LYS A 162 -2.05 12.52 -7.72
N GLY A 163 -1.01 11.73 -7.69
CA GLY A 163 -0.27 11.40 -6.46
C GLY A 163 1.16 11.03 -6.74
N ILE A 164 1.96 10.93 -5.69
CA ILE A 164 3.38 10.58 -5.77
C ILE A 164 3.80 9.86 -4.49
N SER A 165 4.70 8.89 -4.56
CA SER A 165 5.14 8.10 -3.39
C SER A 165 6.64 8.18 -3.17
N TRP A 166 7.05 8.13 -1.91
CA TRP A 166 8.45 7.83 -1.57
C TRP A 166 8.74 6.33 -1.54
N GLN A 167 7.72 5.48 -1.41
CA GLN A 167 7.87 4.02 -1.27
C GLN A 167 7.64 3.30 -2.61
N GLY A 168 8.38 2.20 -2.81
CA GLY A 168 8.14 1.28 -3.92
C GLY A 168 7.36 0.03 -3.52
N CYS A 169 7.56 -0.48 -2.33
CA CYS A 169 6.84 -1.62 -1.73
C CYS A 169 6.83 -2.96 -2.51
N PRO A 170 7.88 -3.35 -3.26
CA PRO A 170 7.98 -4.73 -3.72
C PRO A 170 8.08 -5.67 -2.52
N GLY A 171 7.56 -6.89 -2.67
CA GLY A 171 7.55 -7.88 -1.61
C GLY A 171 8.65 -8.93 -1.74
N LEU A 172 9.09 -9.45 -0.58
CA LEU A 172 9.98 -10.61 -0.46
C LEU A 172 9.40 -11.60 0.55
N MET A 173 9.96 -12.79 0.60
CA MET A 173 9.76 -13.78 1.66
C MET A 173 10.83 -13.61 2.72
N PHE A 174 10.43 -13.34 3.97
CA PHE A 174 11.32 -13.30 5.13
C PHE A 174 11.25 -14.61 5.89
N TYR A 175 12.38 -15.32 5.99
CA TYR A 175 12.44 -16.65 6.61
C TYR A 175 13.23 -16.67 7.90
N ASN A 176 12.81 -17.50 8.82
CA ASN A 176 13.48 -17.78 10.09
C ASN A 176 14.74 -18.62 9.83
N ARG A 177 15.95 -18.03 10.04
CA ARG A 177 17.24 -18.67 9.80
C ARG A 177 17.45 -19.92 10.64
N ASP A 178 16.99 -19.92 11.89
CA ASP A 178 17.09 -21.09 12.76
C ASP A 178 16.23 -22.25 12.28
N ALA A 179 15.01 -21.97 11.80
CA ALA A 179 14.16 -22.98 11.20
C ALA A 179 14.77 -23.52 9.91
N ALA A 180 15.31 -22.65 9.03
CA ALA A 180 16.00 -23.04 7.82
C ALA A 180 17.19 -23.98 8.12
N LYS A 181 18.07 -23.63 9.04
CA LYS A 181 19.19 -24.50 9.48
C LYS A 181 18.73 -25.85 9.98
N LYS A 182 17.68 -25.87 10.82
CA LYS A 182 17.18 -27.13 11.43
C LYS A 182 16.48 -28.05 10.43
N VAL A 183 15.83 -27.49 9.41
CA VAL A 183 14.95 -28.26 8.49
C VAL A 183 15.63 -28.46 7.14
N LEU A 184 16.22 -27.41 6.56
CA LEU A 184 16.86 -27.45 5.25
C LEU A 184 18.37 -27.70 5.33
N GLY A 185 18.96 -27.64 6.54
CA GLY A 185 20.40 -27.80 6.77
C GLY A 185 21.23 -26.56 6.42
N THR A 186 20.60 -25.46 6.06
CA THR A 186 21.25 -24.20 5.68
C THR A 186 20.34 -23.01 5.97
N ASP A 187 20.94 -21.84 6.20
CA ASP A 187 20.26 -20.54 6.24
C ASP A 187 20.80 -19.57 5.16
N ASP A 188 21.56 -20.11 4.22
CA ASP A 188 22.03 -19.36 3.06
C ASP A 188 20.85 -18.91 2.18
N PRO A 189 20.70 -17.60 1.85
CA PRO A 189 19.57 -17.09 1.11
C PRO A 189 19.36 -17.73 -0.27
N GLU A 190 20.44 -18.05 -1.00
CA GLU A 190 20.34 -18.67 -2.32
C GLU A 190 19.81 -20.10 -2.20
N LYS A 191 20.29 -20.86 -1.19
CA LYS A 191 19.83 -22.24 -0.95
C LYS A 191 18.39 -22.28 -0.42
N VAL A 192 17.98 -21.31 0.39
CA VAL A 192 16.59 -21.17 0.81
C VAL A 192 15.72 -20.82 -0.38
N GLN A 193 16.15 -19.90 -1.26
CA GLN A 193 15.44 -19.58 -2.51
C GLN A 193 15.27 -20.81 -3.41
N GLU A 194 16.29 -21.65 -3.56
CA GLU A 194 16.17 -22.91 -4.31
C GLU A 194 15.03 -23.82 -3.77
N ALA A 195 14.84 -23.83 -2.44
CA ALA A 195 13.82 -24.66 -1.76
C ALA A 195 12.39 -24.08 -1.82
N VAL A 196 12.22 -22.83 -2.26
CA VAL A 196 10.93 -22.13 -2.30
C VAL A 196 10.71 -21.39 -3.63
N SER A 197 11.43 -21.76 -4.69
CA SER A 197 11.49 -21.02 -5.95
C SER A 197 10.20 -21.04 -6.78
N ASP A 198 9.28 -21.89 -6.42
CA ASP A 198 7.93 -22.04 -6.99
C ASP A 198 6.99 -22.61 -5.93
N TRP A 199 5.68 -22.62 -6.24
CA TRP A 199 4.67 -23.07 -5.29
C TRP A 199 4.75 -24.56 -4.97
N ASP A 200 5.21 -25.42 -5.89
CA ASP A 200 5.38 -26.83 -5.63
C ASP A 200 6.50 -27.07 -4.60
N LYS A 201 7.66 -26.43 -4.79
CA LYS A 201 8.76 -26.48 -3.82
C LYS A 201 8.43 -25.82 -2.50
N PHE A 202 7.64 -24.73 -2.52
CA PHE A 202 7.14 -24.10 -1.32
C PHE A 202 6.30 -25.08 -0.49
N ASN A 203 5.38 -25.79 -1.13
CA ASN A 203 4.55 -26.81 -0.47
C ASN A 203 5.36 -28.01 0.02
N GLU A 204 6.34 -28.51 -0.76
CA GLU A 204 7.28 -29.53 -0.29
C GLU A 204 8.09 -29.10 0.94
N THR A 205 8.45 -27.80 0.98
CA THR A 205 9.14 -27.21 2.12
C THR A 205 8.21 -27.08 3.33
N ALA A 206 6.93 -26.79 3.12
CA ALA A 206 5.92 -26.77 4.18
C ALA A 206 5.78 -28.12 4.88
N GLU A 207 5.74 -29.22 4.13
CA GLU A 207 5.74 -30.59 4.69
C GLU A 207 6.98 -30.86 5.55
N LYS A 208 8.17 -30.44 5.08
CA LYS A 208 9.43 -30.60 5.83
C LYS A 208 9.44 -29.77 7.11
N MET A 209 8.93 -28.53 7.06
CA MET A 209 8.78 -27.64 8.22
C MET A 209 7.83 -28.27 9.25
N LYS A 210 6.67 -28.75 8.82
CA LYS A 210 5.68 -29.43 9.66
C LYS A 210 6.27 -30.66 10.36
N ALA A 211 7.03 -31.48 9.65
CA ALA A 211 7.68 -32.67 10.21
C ALA A 211 8.65 -32.35 11.35
N LYS A 212 9.12 -31.10 11.45
CA LYS A 212 10.00 -30.58 12.51
C LYS A 212 9.28 -29.65 13.51
N GLY A 213 7.94 -29.59 13.42
CA GLY A 213 7.09 -28.81 14.33
C GLY A 213 7.06 -27.31 14.05
N TYR A 214 7.38 -26.89 12.83
CA TYR A 214 7.22 -25.53 12.36
C TYR A 214 5.99 -25.43 11.45
N LYS A 215 5.35 -24.26 11.42
CA LYS A 215 4.41 -23.88 10.38
C LYS A 215 5.17 -23.20 9.24
N MET A 216 4.70 -23.37 8.02
CA MET A 216 5.28 -22.70 6.86
C MET A 216 5.05 -21.18 6.93
N VAL A 217 3.79 -20.79 7.16
CA VAL A 217 3.37 -19.40 7.36
C VAL A 217 2.52 -19.29 8.63
N SER A 218 2.40 -18.10 9.20
CA SER A 218 1.57 -17.86 10.38
C SER A 218 0.08 -17.94 10.05
N SER A 219 -0.29 -17.43 8.88
CA SER A 219 -1.67 -17.44 8.39
C SER A 219 -1.72 -17.74 6.90
N ALA A 220 -2.78 -18.40 6.43
CA ALA A 220 -3.07 -18.53 5.01
C ALA A 220 -3.07 -17.17 4.27
N ASN A 221 -3.47 -16.11 4.97
CA ASN A 221 -3.47 -14.75 4.41
C ASN A 221 -2.07 -14.16 4.16
N ASP A 222 -1.00 -14.73 4.73
CA ASP A 222 0.37 -14.26 4.48
C ASP A 222 0.77 -14.37 2.99
N THR A 223 0.24 -15.36 2.28
CA THR A 223 0.52 -15.58 0.86
C THR A 223 -0.45 -14.88 -0.08
N TYR A 224 -1.55 -14.31 0.42
CA TYR A 224 -2.62 -13.77 -0.41
C TYR A 224 -2.13 -12.74 -1.44
N ARG A 225 -1.30 -11.78 -1.01
CA ARG A 225 -0.78 -10.73 -1.90
C ARG A 225 0.07 -11.26 -3.03
N VAL A 226 0.79 -12.36 -2.80
CA VAL A 226 1.60 -13.01 -3.83
C VAL A 226 0.71 -13.52 -4.97
N TYR A 227 -0.45 -14.10 -4.66
CA TYR A 227 -1.41 -14.57 -5.66
C TYR A 227 -2.22 -13.42 -6.27
N SER A 228 -2.75 -12.51 -5.45
CA SER A 228 -3.66 -11.46 -5.89
C SER A 228 -2.99 -10.38 -6.75
N ASN A 229 -1.68 -10.22 -6.68
CA ASN A 229 -0.94 -9.33 -7.58
C ASN A 229 -0.63 -9.96 -8.95
N ASN A 230 -0.80 -11.25 -9.09
CA ASN A 230 -0.47 -11.99 -10.31
C ASN A 230 -1.73 -12.51 -11.02
N VAL A 231 -2.77 -11.70 -11.05
CA VAL A 231 -4.06 -12.02 -11.67
C VAL A 231 -4.09 -11.62 -13.14
N SER A 232 -4.85 -12.37 -13.94
CA SER A 232 -5.05 -12.13 -15.37
C SER A 232 -6.32 -11.32 -15.67
N SER A 233 -7.15 -11.03 -14.65
CA SER A 233 -8.41 -10.30 -14.80
C SER A 233 -8.70 -9.45 -13.57
N LYS A 234 -9.53 -8.41 -13.77
CA LYS A 234 -10.03 -7.57 -12.67
C LYS A 234 -11.08 -8.32 -11.85
N TRP A 235 -11.27 -7.90 -10.59
CA TRP A 235 -12.36 -8.39 -9.74
C TRP A 235 -13.75 -8.14 -10.31
N VAL A 236 -13.91 -7.06 -11.07
CA VAL A 236 -15.20 -6.68 -11.66
C VAL A 236 -14.99 -6.36 -13.14
N GLU A 237 -15.67 -7.12 -14.00
CA GLU A 237 -15.74 -6.90 -15.44
C GLU A 237 -17.21 -6.79 -15.86
N ASP A 238 -17.57 -5.76 -16.62
CA ASP A 238 -18.94 -5.50 -17.09
C ASP A 238 -20.01 -5.50 -15.98
N GLY A 239 -19.63 -5.04 -14.78
CA GLY A 239 -20.52 -5.00 -13.62
C GLY A 239 -20.75 -6.34 -12.93
N LYS A 240 -20.00 -7.38 -13.27
CA LYS A 240 -20.05 -8.72 -12.67
C LYS A 240 -18.76 -9.06 -11.94
N ILE A 241 -18.91 -9.77 -10.82
CA ILE A 241 -17.76 -10.29 -10.07
C ILE A 241 -17.11 -11.42 -10.88
N LYS A 242 -15.79 -11.36 -10.98
CA LYS A 242 -14.95 -12.39 -11.57
C LYS A 242 -13.85 -12.80 -10.59
N ILE A 243 -13.80 -14.06 -10.22
CA ILE A 243 -12.74 -14.62 -9.39
C ILE A 243 -11.69 -15.20 -10.35
N ASP A 244 -10.49 -14.63 -10.33
CA ASP A 244 -9.38 -15.05 -11.17
C ASP A 244 -8.86 -16.45 -10.79
N ASP A 245 -8.36 -17.21 -11.76
CA ASP A 245 -7.83 -18.56 -11.54
C ASP A 245 -6.67 -18.58 -10.52
N ASN A 246 -5.87 -17.52 -10.47
CA ASN A 246 -4.78 -17.41 -9.50
C ASN A 246 -5.29 -17.18 -8.07
N ILE A 247 -6.40 -16.46 -7.93
CA ILE A 247 -7.10 -16.34 -6.64
C ILE A 247 -7.69 -17.69 -6.20
N MET A 248 -8.27 -18.46 -7.15
CA MET A 248 -8.75 -19.81 -6.88
C MET A 248 -7.61 -20.73 -6.43
N LYS A 249 -6.45 -20.64 -7.10
CA LYS A 249 -5.26 -21.39 -6.71
C LYS A 249 -4.82 -21.06 -5.27
N TRP A 250 -4.88 -19.78 -4.86
CA TRP A 250 -4.61 -19.40 -3.47
C TRP A 250 -5.56 -20.09 -2.50
N VAL A 251 -6.86 -20.21 -2.83
CA VAL A 251 -7.83 -20.89 -1.98
C VAL A 251 -7.46 -22.37 -1.80
N ASP A 252 -7.16 -23.06 -2.92
CA ASP A 252 -6.81 -24.47 -2.90
C ASP A 252 -5.53 -24.75 -2.12
N ASP A 253 -4.47 -23.97 -2.36
CA ASP A 253 -3.19 -24.15 -1.69
C ASP A 253 -3.29 -23.77 -0.20
N SER A 254 -4.00 -22.69 0.14
CA SER A 254 -4.22 -22.29 1.53
C SER A 254 -5.04 -23.31 2.31
N LYS A 255 -6.09 -23.87 1.70
CA LYS A 255 -6.91 -24.92 2.33
C LYS A 255 -6.07 -26.15 2.63
N LYS A 256 -5.21 -26.58 1.69
CA LYS A 256 -4.28 -27.71 1.92
C LYS A 256 -3.33 -27.43 3.07
N LEU A 257 -2.70 -26.23 3.12
CA LEU A 257 -1.78 -25.86 4.20
C LEU A 257 -2.48 -25.85 5.57
N VAL A 258 -3.71 -25.31 5.64
CA VAL A 258 -4.48 -25.24 6.89
C VAL A 258 -4.91 -26.66 7.33
N ASP A 259 -5.45 -27.48 6.43
CA ASP A 259 -5.88 -28.83 6.74
C ASP A 259 -4.71 -29.74 7.17
N ALA A 260 -3.53 -29.54 6.55
CA ALA A 260 -2.29 -30.21 6.96
C ALA A 260 -1.73 -29.66 8.29
N GLY A 261 -2.21 -28.51 8.77
CA GLY A 261 -1.67 -27.81 9.94
C GLY A 261 -0.30 -27.18 9.71
N GLU A 262 -0.01 -26.83 8.47
CA GLU A 262 1.18 -26.14 8.00
C GLU A 262 1.02 -24.61 8.00
N ALA A 263 -0.21 -24.14 8.11
CA ALA A 263 -0.61 -22.77 8.36
C ALA A 263 -1.79 -22.70 9.34
N ASP A 264 -2.02 -21.54 9.93
CA ASP A 264 -3.29 -21.20 10.59
C ASP A 264 -4.13 -20.25 9.70
N SER A 265 -5.24 -19.77 10.24
CA SER A 265 -6.10 -18.77 9.61
C SER A 265 -6.30 -17.54 10.53
N TYR A 266 -5.20 -17.05 11.09
CA TYR A 266 -5.21 -15.87 11.94
C TYR A 266 -5.50 -14.59 11.13
N ASP A 267 -6.05 -13.59 11.80
CA ASP A 267 -6.12 -12.25 11.23
C ASP A 267 -4.71 -11.65 11.17
N LEU A 268 -4.33 -11.12 10.02
CA LEU A 268 -3.09 -10.36 9.89
C LEU A 268 -3.11 -9.21 10.92
N TRP A 269 -1.96 -8.90 11.48
CA TRP A 269 -1.75 -7.88 12.53
C TRP A 269 -2.31 -8.26 13.91
N GLY A 270 -3.03 -9.37 14.03
CA GLY A 270 -3.54 -9.89 15.29
C GLY A 270 -2.44 -10.46 16.19
N ASP A 271 -2.74 -10.61 17.49
CA ASP A 271 -1.75 -11.09 18.47
C ASP A 271 -1.31 -12.53 18.19
N ASP A 272 -2.21 -13.40 17.69
CA ASP A 272 -1.87 -14.79 17.35
C ASP A 272 -0.95 -14.86 16.13
N TRP A 273 -1.17 -14.01 15.12
CA TRP A 273 -0.30 -13.91 13.96
C TRP A 273 1.11 -13.43 14.35
N LYS A 274 1.21 -12.45 15.26
CA LYS A 274 2.48 -11.90 15.75
C LYS A 274 3.31 -12.86 16.58
N LYS A 275 2.72 -13.92 17.14
CA LYS A 275 3.46 -14.95 17.90
C LYS A 275 4.60 -15.55 17.09
N GLY A 276 4.46 -15.66 15.76
CA GLY A 276 5.50 -16.19 14.89
C GLY A 276 6.75 -15.32 14.78
N PHE A 277 6.73 -14.07 15.26
CA PHE A 277 7.92 -13.23 15.35
C PHE A 277 8.84 -13.60 16.51
N TYR A 278 8.43 -14.54 17.35
CA TYR A 278 9.20 -15.05 18.47
C TYR A 278 9.52 -16.54 18.27
N PRO A 279 10.65 -17.03 18.85
CA PRO A 279 11.12 -18.40 18.65
C PRO A 279 10.09 -19.49 18.98
N ASP A 280 9.26 -19.24 19.99
CA ASP A 280 8.21 -20.19 20.43
C ASP A 280 7.02 -20.28 19.48
N GLY A 281 6.82 -19.28 18.62
CA GLY A 281 5.75 -19.28 17.62
C GLY A 281 5.98 -20.26 16.47
N LYS A 282 7.28 -20.67 16.25
CA LYS A 282 7.66 -21.71 15.29
C LYS A 282 7.08 -21.53 13.89
N VAL A 283 7.14 -20.31 13.37
CA VAL A 283 6.76 -19.97 11.99
C VAL A 283 8.03 -19.87 11.16
N PHE A 284 8.00 -20.43 9.94
CA PHE A 284 9.14 -20.41 9.04
C PHE A 284 9.24 -19.07 8.29
N CYS A 285 8.16 -18.60 7.65
CA CYS A 285 8.27 -17.38 6.86
C CYS A 285 7.04 -16.48 6.90
N TYR A 286 7.27 -15.23 6.48
CA TYR A 286 6.30 -14.18 6.24
C TYR A 286 6.57 -13.53 4.88
N PHE A 287 5.56 -12.93 4.27
CA PHE A 287 5.67 -12.22 3.01
C PHE A 287 5.36 -10.74 3.21
N GLY A 288 6.19 -9.87 2.66
CA GLY A 288 5.94 -8.42 2.73
C GLY A 288 7.04 -7.56 2.14
N PRO A 289 6.81 -6.27 2.03
CA PRO A 289 7.79 -5.26 1.65
C PRO A 289 8.76 -4.91 2.78
N ALA A 290 9.68 -3.99 2.50
CA ALA A 290 10.67 -3.51 3.46
C ALA A 290 10.04 -2.97 4.76
N TRP A 291 8.90 -2.27 4.68
CA TRP A 291 8.19 -1.75 5.85
C TRP A 291 7.72 -2.85 6.81
N LEU A 292 7.45 -4.09 6.34
CA LEU A 292 7.04 -5.19 7.23
C LEU A 292 8.13 -5.50 8.26
N ILE A 293 9.40 -5.46 7.85
CA ILE A 293 10.57 -5.77 8.69
C ILE A 293 10.56 -4.86 9.93
N ASN A 294 10.46 -3.56 9.70
CA ASN A 294 10.67 -2.56 10.75
C ASN A 294 9.42 -2.25 11.58
N PHE A 295 8.23 -2.31 10.96
CA PHE A 295 6.98 -1.96 11.65
C PHE A 295 6.26 -3.14 12.30
N SER A 296 6.53 -4.37 11.86
CA SER A 296 5.67 -5.49 12.24
C SER A 296 6.41 -6.69 12.84
N MET A 297 7.67 -6.92 12.47
CA MET A 297 8.40 -8.13 12.86
C MET A 297 9.10 -8.01 14.23
N ALA A 298 8.59 -7.13 15.09
CA ALA A 298 9.06 -6.93 16.47
C ALA A 298 10.58 -6.68 16.58
N ALA A 299 11.15 -5.93 15.61
CA ALA A 299 12.59 -5.70 15.49
C ALA A 299 13.22 -5.10 16.76
N ASP A 300 12.49 -4.24 17.46
CA ASP A 300 12.94 -3.56 18.70
C ASP A 300 12.65 -4.37 19.97
N GLU A 301 11.98 -5.50 19.88
CA GLU A 301 11.51 -6.27 21.03
C GLU A 301 12.54 -7.35 21.43
N LYS A 302 13.15 -7.15 22.59
CA LYS A 302 14.12 -8.13 23.12
C LYS A 302 13.50 -9.53 23.24
N GLY A 303 14.14 -10.50 22.60
CA GLY A 303 13.70 -11.89 22.58
C GLY A 303 12.93 -12.28 21.33
N SER A 304 12.57 -11.31 20.46
CA SER A 304 12.08 -11.62 19.13
C SER A 304 13.19 -12.19 18.25
N ILE A 305 12.77 -12.84 17.15
CA ILE A 305 13.72 -13.33 16.14
C ILE A 305 14.44 -12.14 15.49
N GLY A 306 13.70 -11.06 15.15
CA GLY A 306 14.24 -9.87 14.50
C GLY A 306 15.28 -9.12 15.33
N TYR A 307 15.05 -8.98 16.64
CA TYR A 307 15.99 -8.31 17.55
C TYR A 307 17.41 -8.91 17.53
N ASN A 308 17.51 -10.20 17.23
CA ASN A 308 18.78 -10.93 17.18
C ASN A 308 19.30 -11.14 15.74
N GLY A 309 18.72 -10.51 14.73
CA GLY A 309 19.09 -10.70 13.33
C GLY A 309 18.78 -12.11 12.81
N GLY A 310 17.75 -12.75 13.34
CA GLY A 310 17.41 -14.14 13.06
C GLY A 310 16.55 -14.36 11.81
N TRP A 311 16.19 -13.31 11.08
CA TRP A 311 15.52 -13.41 9.80
C TRP A 311 16.52 -13.38 8.64
N GLY A 312 16.13 -13.96 7.51
CA GLY A 312 16.77 -13.81 6.21
C GLY A 312 15.72 -13.47 5.16
N ALA A 313 16.15 -12.95 4.02
CA ALA A 313 15.29 -12.63 2.90
C ALA A 313 15.59 -13.52 1.69
N ALA A 314 14.55 -13.93 0.98
CA ALA A 314 14.57 -14.62 -0.31
C ALA A 314 13.45 -14.05 -1.18
N GLU A 315 13.53 -14.22 -2.53
CA GLU A 315 12.47 -13.75 -3.43
C GLU A 315 11.14 -14.48 -3.20
N GLY A 316 11.20 -15.75 -2.78
CA GLY A 316 10.05 -16.61 -2.62
C GLY A 316 9.59 -17.23 -3.95
N PRO A 317 8.38 -17.81 -4.00
CA PRO A 317 7.89 -18.50 -5.18
C PRO A 317 7.49 -17.59 -6.33
N GLN A 318 7.14 -16.32 -6.04
CA GLN A 318 6.68 -15.35 -7.04
C GLN A 318 6.82 -13.92 -6.54
N GLY A 319 7.13 -12.98 -7.44
CA GLY A 319 7.20 -11.55 -7.11
C GLY A 319 5.81 -10.96 -6.86
N PHE A 320 5.75 -9.94 -6.02
CA PHE A 320 4.51 -9.24 -5.68
C PHE A 320 4.79 -7.84 -5.15
N PHE A 321 3.71 -7.09 -4.96
CA PHE A 321 3.68 -5.76 -4.40
C PHE A 321 2.64 -5.72 -3.27
N TRP A 322 2.88 -4.94 -2.22
CA TRP A 322 1.90 -4.77 -1.15
C TRP A 322 1.98 -3.41 -0.49
N GLY A 323 0.83 -2.72 -0.43
CA GLY A 323 0.68 -1.48 0.31
C GLY A 323 1.43 -0.30 -0.29
N GLY A 324 1.95 0.54 0.57
CA GLY A 324 2.61 1.79 0.23
C GLY A 324 1.74 3.01 0.43
N THR A 325 2.38 4.17 0.47
CA THR A 325 1.74 5.44 0.78
C THR A 325 1.99 6.44 -0.33
N TRP A 326 0.92 6.99 -0.90
CA TRP A 326 0.97 8.08 -1.87
C TRP A 326 0.53 9.39 -1.24
N ILE A 327 1.23 10.44 -1.61
CA ILE A 327 0.97 11.82 -1.21
C ILE A 327 0.11 12.46 -2.30
N CYS A 328 -1.09 12.92 -1.94
CA CYS A 328 -2.03 13.60 -2.81
C CYS A 328 -2.22 15.04 -2.35
N GLY A 329 -2.18 16.02 -3.28
CA GLY A 329 -2.56 17.39 -3.01
C GLY A 329 -4.05 17.58 -3.14
N ALA A 330 -4.69 18.22 -2.17
CA ALA A 330 -6.13 18.45 -2.20
C ALA A 330 -6.52 19.61 -3.11
N THR A 331 -7.56 19.45 -3.91
CA THR A 331 -8.18 20.53 -4.67
C THR A 331 -8.60 21.65 -3.71
N GLY A 332 -8.25 22.88 -4.05
CA GLY A 332 -8.55 24.04 -3.21
C GLY A 332 -7.62 24.26 -2.02
N THR A 333 -6.47 23.55 -1.97
CA THR A 333 -5.40 23.85 -1.01
C THR A 333 -4.99 25.33 -1.10
N ASP A 334 -4.69 25.96 0.02
CA ASP A 334 -4.11 27.31 0.07
C ASP A 334 -2.58 27.29 0.31
N ASN A 335 -1.95 26.08 0.30
CA ASN A 335 -0.51 25.87 0.43
C ASN A 335 0.12 25.08 -0.75
N PRO A 336 -0.26 25.29 -1.99
CA PRO A 336 0.15 24.37 -3.08
C PRO A 336 1.66 24.40 -3.35
N THR A 337 2.34 25.54 -3.15
CA THR A 337 3.80 25.62 -3.28
C THR A 337 4.50 24.76 -2.23
N LEU A 338 4.01 24.76 -0.99
CA LEU A 338 4.58 23.95 0.08
C LEU A 338 4.26 22.45 -0.12
N VAL A 339 3.04 22.13 -0.56
CA VAL A 339 2.67 20.76 -0.93
C VAL A 339 3.60 20.22 -2.02
N ALA A 340 3.83 20.99 -3.08
CA ALA A 340 4.76 20.62 -4.15
C ALA A 340 6.21 20.46 -3.66
N ASP A 341 6.68 21.32 -2.77
CA ASP A 341 8.03 21.23 -2.23
C ASP A 341 8.21 19.98 -1.36
N ILE A 342 7.20 19.63 -0.53
CA ILE A 342 7.17 18.39 0.25
C ILE A 342 7.20 17.18 -0.67
N MET A 343 6.35 17.15 -1.69
CA MET A 343 6.33 16.08 -2.69
C MET A 343 7.70 15.91 -3.33
N ARG A 344 8.29 16.96 -3.91
CA ARG A 344 9.61 16.86 -4.54
C ARG A 344 10.69 16.38 -3.59
N LYS A 345 10.82 16.98 -2.42
CA LYS A 345 11.91 16.64 -1.49
C LYS A 345 11.83 15.21 -0.98
N LEU A 346 10.64 14.75 -0.60
CA LEU A 346 10.49 13.42 -0.01
C LEU A 346 10.34 12.29 -1.03
N THR A 347 10.11 12.60 -2.32
CA THR A 347 9.82 11.55 -3.31
C THR A 347 10.69 11.58 -4.56
N THR A 348 11.46 12.66 -4.79
CA THR A 348 12.27 12.80 -6.02
C THR A 348 13.73 13.20 -5.75
N ASP A 349 14.05 13.75 -4.59
CA ASP A 349 15.41 14.12 -4.20
C ASP A 349 16.19 12.85 -3.85
N THR A 350 17.16 12.47 -4.70
CA THR A 350 17.90 11.21 -4.58
C THR A 350 18.72 11.15 -3.28
N ASP A 351 19.26 12.27 -2.80
CA ASP A 351 20.04 12.28 -1.56
C ASP A 351 19.15 12.04 -0.35
N ILE A 352 17.99 12.71 -0.29
CA ILE A 352 16.98 12.48 0.77
C ILE A 352 16.48 11.05 0.71
N MET A 353 16.15 10.54 -0.48
CA MET A 353 15.66 9.18 -0.66
C MET A 353 16.71 8.14 -0.23
N THR A 354 17.98 8.35 -0.58
CA THR A 354 19.09 7.49 -0.10
C THR A 354 19.21 7.52 1.43
N GLN A 355 18.99 8.69 2.05
CA GLN A 355 19.04 8.80 3.50
C GLN A 355 17.85 8.06 4.16
N ILE A 356 16.66 8.11 3.57
CA ILE A 356 15.49 7.32 4.03
C ILE A 356 15.82 5.83 4.03
N VAL A 357 16.48 5.30 2.98
CA VAL A 357 16.89 3.89 2.97
C VAL A 357 17.80 3.57 4.14
N LYS A 358 18.79 4.42 4.40
CA LYS A 358 19.81 4.19 5.44
C LYS A 358 19.26 4.28 6.86
N ASP A 359 18.35 5.21 7.10
CA ASP A 359 17.83 5.51 8.44
C ASP A 359 16.61 4.66 8.79
N ASP A 360 15.79 4.34 7.78
CA ASP A 360 14.49 3.70 7.96
C ASP A 360 14.41 2.29 7.34
N ASN A 361 15.48 1.80 6.68
CA ASN A 361 15.54 0.53 5.95
C ASN A 361 14.37 0.34 4.96
N ASP A 362 13.88 1.44 4.36
CA ASP A 362 12.75 1.41 3.43
C ASP A 362 13.23 1.14 1.99
N PHE A 363 12.34 0.61 1.13
CA PHE A 363 12.57 0.56 -0.31
C PHE A 363 11.93 1.79 -0.94
N VAL A 364 12.77 2.72 -1.41
CA VAL A 364 12.30 4.01 -1.92
C VAL A 364 12.02 3.99 -3.41
N ASN A 365 11.09 4.86 -3.83
CA ASN A 365 10.67 5.04 -5.22
C ASN A 365 11.67 5.92 -6.01
N ASN A 366 12.95 5.51 -6.02
CA ASN A 366 14.02 6.24 -6.71
C ASN A 366 15.07 5.24 -7.21
N LYS A 367 15.06 4.95 -8.52
CA LYS A 367 15.94 3.95 -9.13
C LYS A 367 17.42 4.18 -8.83
N PRO A 368 18.00 5.40 -9.03
CA PRO A 368 19.40 5.64 -8.71
C PRO A 368 19.77 5.38 -7.25
N ALA A 369 18.88 5.74 -6.31
CA ALA A 369 19.11 5.47 -4.90
C ALA A 369 19.11 3.96 -4.62
N MET A 370 18.16 3.23 -5.20
CA MET A 370 18.06 1.78 -5.00
C MET A 370 19.23 1.03 -5.66
N ASP A 371 19.64 1.40 -6.87
CA ASP A 371 20.80 0.82 -7.54
C ASP A 371 22.08 1.02 -6.74
N ALA A 372 22.29 2.24 -6.21
CA ALA A 372 23.45 2.54 -5.37
C ALA A 372 23.45 1.74 -4.07
N MET A 373 22.30 1.62 -3.40
CA MET A 373 22.16 0.86 -2.17
C MET A 373 22.25 -0.65 -2.38
N ALA A 374 21.77 -1.17 -3.51
CA ALA A 374 21.95 -2.58 -3.89
C ALA A 374 23.42 -2.95 -4.07
N ALA A 375 24.23 -2.03 -4.62
CA ALA A 375 25.66 -2.20 -4.83
C ALA A 375 26.52 -1.93 -3.58
N ASP A 376 25.96 -1.32 -2.53
CA ASP A 376 26.67 -0.97 -1.30
C ASP A 376 26.89 -2.22 -0.42
N THR A 377 28.09 -2.78 -0.46
CA THR A 377 28.49 -3.95 0.35
C THR A 377 28.62 -3.66 1.85
N SER A 378 28.58 -2.40 2.25
CA SER A 378 28.61 -1.99 3.66
C SER A 378 27.21 -1.85 4.27
N TYR A 379 26.16 -1.79 3.42
CA TYR A 379 24.77 -1.74 3.86
C TYR A 379 24.23 -3.15 4.14
N GLY A 380 23.49 -3.27 5.21
CA GLY A 380 22.77 -4.50 5.56
C GLY A 380 21.75 -4.23 6.66
N ASP A 381 20.62 -4.93 6.59
CA ASP A 381 19.57 -4.83 7.59
C ASP A 381 19.91 -5.70 8.80
N ALA A 382 19.91 -5.09 9.98
CA ALA A 382 20.22 -5.79 11.24
C ALA A 382 19.21 -6.90 11.56
N VAL A 383 17.94 -6.71 11.22
CA VAL A 383 16.86 -7.71 11.41
C VAL A 383 17.08 -8.93 10.54
N LEU A 384 17.72 -8.74 9.38
CA LEU A 384 18.07 -9.77 8.43
C LEU A 384 19.50 -10.35 8.65
N GLY A 385 20.08 -10.10 9.83
CA GLY A 385 21.44 -10.59 10.15
C GLY A 385 22.55 -9.94 9.32
N GLY A 386 22.33 -8.70 8.87
CA GLY A 386 23.27 -7.96 8.04
C GLY A 386 23.13 -8.23 6.54
N GLN A 387 22.12 -8.98 6.10
CA GLN A 387 21.84 -9.17 4.67
C GLN A 387 21.37 -7.85 4.05
N ASN A 388 21.89 -7.51 2.86
CA ASN A 388 21.36 -6.43 2.02
C ASN A 388 20.25 -6.98 1.11
N PRO A 389 18.96 -6.68 1.34
CA PRO A 389 17.86 -7.20 0.54
C PRO A 389 17.56 -6.35 -0.70
N ILE A 390 18.19 -5.18 -0.86
CA ILE A 390 17.80 -4.17 -1.87
C ILE A 390 17.90 -4.74 -3.29
N GLY A 391 18.93 -5.53 -3.60
CA GLY A 391 19.06 -6.16 -4.92
C GLY A 391 17.90 -7.11 -5.26
N MET A 392 17.39 -7.86 -4.27
CA MET A 392 16.23 -8.74 -4.44
C MET A 392 14.96 -7.92 -4.67
N PHE A 393 14.77 -6.83 -3.91
CA PHE A 393 13.65 -5.92 -4.11
C PHE A 393 13.69 -5.28 -5.51
N CYS A 394 14.85 -4.84 -5.98
CA CYS A 394 15.01 -4.29 -7.34
C CYS A 394 14.64 -5.32 -8.41
N ALA A 395 15.03 -6.58 -8.25
CA ALA A 395 14.65 -7.65 -9.18
C ALA A 395 13.13 -7.94 -9.13
N GLY A 396 12.50 -7.80 -7.95
CA GLY A 396 11.06 -7.97 -7.76
C GLY A 396 10.25 -6.89 -8.47
N VAL A 397 10.71 -5.63 -8.44
CA VAL A 397 10.03 -4.49 -9.06
C VAL A 397 9.76 -4.69 -10.56
N GLU A 398 10.69 -5.29 -11.28
CA GLU A 398 10.57 -5.52 -12.73
C GLU A 398 9.47 -6.56 -13.07
N LYS A 399 8.96 -7.27 -12.09
CA LYS A 399 7.92 -8.30 -12.25
C LYS A 399 6.52 -7.80 -11.87
N ILE A 400 6.38 -6.55 -11.42
CA ILE A 400 5.09 -5.99 -10.98
C ILE A 400 4.27 -5.59 -12.21
N ASP A 401 3.07 -6.17 -12.35
CA ASP A 401 2.07 -5.84 -13.36
C ASP A 401 0.77 -5.40 -12.67
N LEU A 402 0.39 -4.14 -12.90
CA LEU A 402 -0.81 -3.52 -12.33
C LEU A 402 -1.93 -3.33 -13.35
N SER A 403 -1.87 -3.98 -14.50
CA SER A 403 -2.86 -3.84 -15.58
C SER A 403 -4.30 -4.20 -15.16
N ASN A 404 -4.42 -5.03 -14.11
CA ASN A 404 -5.71 -5.52 -13.60
C ASN A 404 -6.19 -4.86 -12.30
N ILE A 405 -5.55 -3.77 -11.84
CA ILE A 405 -6.04 -3.04 -10.67
C ILE A 405 -7.34 -2.31 -11.00
N SER A 406 -8.19 -2.14 -9.98
CA SER A 406 -9.47 -1.44 -10.09
C SER A 406 -9.89 -0.78 -8.77
N ALA A 407 -10.84 0.15 -8.83
CA ALA A 407 -11.44 0.77 -7.64
C ALA A 407 -12.22 -0.21 -6.75
N TYR A 408 -12.43 -1.44 -7.20
CA TYR A 408 -13.12 -2.49 -6.44
C TYR A 408 -12.19 -3.37 -5.61
N ASP A 409 -10.87 -3.27 -5.83
CA ASP A 409 -9.89 -4.22 -5.30
C ASP A 409 -9.91 -4.28 -3.77
N GLN A 410 -9.93 -3.14 -3.08
CA GLN A 410 -9.99 -3.15 -1.62
C GLN A 410 -11.19 -3.94 -1.10
N GLY A 411 -12.40 -3.56 -1.52
CA GLY A 411 -13.60 -4.20 -1.01
C GLY A 411 -13.72 -5.67 -1.40
N CYS A 412 -13.29 -6.04 -2.62
CA CYS A 412 -13.29 -7.43 -3.07
C CYS A 412 -12.24 -8.26 -2.30
N ASN A 413 -11.01 -7.78 -2.18
CA ASN A 413 -9.94 -8.46 -1.45
C ASN A 413 -10.30 -8.69 0.03
N GLU A 414 -10.79 -7.66 0.73
CA GLU A 414 -11.22 -7.77 2.13
C GLU A 414 -12.36 -8.76 2.32
N SER A 415 -13.40 -8.67 1.47
CA SER A 415 -14.56 -9.54 1.53
C SER A 415 -14.20 -10.99 1.22
N PHE A 416 -13.33 -11.19 0.22
CA PHE A 416 -12.92 -12.53 -0.20
C PHE A 416 -12.05 -13.20 0.87
N GLN A 417 -11.02 -12.53 1.37
CA GLN A 417 -10.18 -13.08 2.43
C GLN A 417 -10.97 -13.43 3.69
N LYS A 418 -11.96 -12.59 4.05
CA LYS A 418 -12.84 -12.87 5.19
C LYS A 418 -13.67 -14.13 4.96
N ALA A 419 -14.33 -14.25 3.80
CA ALA A 419 -15.14 -15.42 3.48
C ALA A 419 -14.31 -16.71 3.41
N MET A 420 -13.10 -16.63 2.82
CA MET A 420 -12.20 -17.79 2.74
C MET A 420 -11.62 -18.17 4.11
N LYS A 421 -11.32 -17.21 4.99
CA LYS A 421 -10.96 -17.51 6.39
C LYS A 421 -12.06 -18.34 7.07
N ASP A 422 -13.32 -17.96 6.91
CA ASP A 422 -14.46 -18.67 7.47
C ASP A 422 -14.61 -20.09 6.87
N TYR A 423 -14.29 -20.26 5.59
CA TYR A 423 -14.19 -21.56 4.94
C TYR A 423 -13.01 -22.41 5.46
N PHE A 424 -11.82 -21.84 5.58
CA PHE A 424 -10.64 -22.55 6.09
C PHE A 424 -10.82 -23.03 7.54
N THR A 425 -11.56 -22.28 8.34
CA THR A 425 -11.86 -22.62 9.75
C THR A 425 -13.11 -23.49 9.92
N GLY A 426 -13.81 -23.84 8.84
CA GLY A 426 -14.97 -24.71 8.85
C GLY A 426 -16.27 -24.04 9.31
N GLN A 427 -16.34 -22.70 9.32
CA GLN A 427 -17.59 -21.96 9.53
C GLN A 427 -18.51 -22.07 8.31
N TYR A 428 -17.94 -22.04 7.10
CA TYR A 428 -18.61 -22.48 5.89
C TYR A 428 -18.19 -23.91 5.57
N ALA A 429 -19.16 -24.77 5.29
CA ALA A 429 -18.89 -26.18 5.03
C ALA A 429 -18.29 -26.40 3.63
N THR A 430 -18.60 -25.50 2.68
CA THR A 430 -18.17 -25.59 1.29
C THR A 430 -17.58 -24.27 0.80
N TYR A 431 -16.76 -24.37 -0.24
CA TYR A 431 -16.26 -23.22 -0.97
C TYR A 431 -17.41 -22.37 -1.56
N ASP A 432 -18.45 -23.02 -2.11
CA ASP A 432 -19.58 -22.32 -2.72
C ASP A 432 -20.34 -21.45 -1.71
N GLU A 433 -20.53 -21.94 -0.47
CA GLU A 433 -21.13 -21.12 0.60
C GLU A 433 -20.28 -19.87 0.92
N ALA A 434 -18.97 -20.01 0.96
CA ALA A 434 -18.06 -18.89 1.20
C ALA A 434 -18.09 -17.89 0.03
N VAL A 435 -18.11 -18.36 -1.21
CA VAL A 435 -18.20 -17.51 -2.41
C VAL A 435 -19.52 -16.76 -2.45
N GLU A 436 -20.63 -17.39 -2.09
CA GLU A 436 -21.92 -16.71 -2.00
C GLU A 436 -21.92 -15.60 -0.95
N ALA A 437 -21.35 -15.86 0.23
CA ALA A 437 -21.18 -14.85 1.26
C ALA A 437 -20.29 -13.68 0.81
N PHE A 438 -19.19 -13.98 0.12
CA PHE A 438 -18.33 -12.97 -0.51
C PHE A 438 -19.09 -12.11 -1.50
N LYS A 439 -19.81 -12.70 -2.43
CA LYS A 439 -20.60 -11.98 -3.45
C LYS A 439 -21.64 -11.06 -2.81
N GLN A 440 -22.33 -11.51 -1.77
CA GLN A 440 -23.33 -10.72 -1.04
C GLN A 440 -22.70 -9.52 -0.31
N ASP A 441 -21.51 -9.71 0.31
CA ASP A 441 -20.80 -8.61 0.99
C ASP A 441 -20.33 -7.56 -0.03
N VAL A 442 -19.78 -7.99 -1.18
CA VAL A 442 -19.38 -7.09 -2.28
C VAL A 442 -20.58 -6.32 -2.85
N ALA A 443 -21.73 -6.97 -3.08
CA ALA A 443 -22.93 -6.30 -3.55
C ALA A 443 -23.46 -5.27 -2.52
N THR A 444 -23.24 -5.50 -1.24
CA THR A 444 -23.58 -4.53 -0.19
C THR A 444 -22.65 -3.32 -0.23
N LYS A 445 -21.34 -3.53 -0.44
CA LYS A 445 -20.34 -2.47 -0.57
C LYS A 445 -20.52 -1.68 -1.87
N TYR A 446 -20.84 -2.37 -2.95
CA TYR A 446 -20.93 -1.82 -4.30
C TYR A 446 -22.28 -2.16 -4.97
N PRO A 447 -23.35 -1.40 -4.67
CA PRO A 447 -24.70 -1.73 -5.15
C PRO A 447 -24.91 -1.72 -6.67
N ALA A 448 -23.94 -1.22 -7.43
CA ALA A 448 -23.96 -1.24 -8.90
C ALA A 448 -23.48 -2.57 -9.51
N ILE A 449 -22.91 -3.46 -8.69
CA ILE A 449 -22.42 -4.77 -9.14
C ILE A 449 -23.57 -5.76 -9.14
N THR A 450 -23.73 -6.50 -10.23
CA THR A 450 -24.72 -7.58 -10.36
C THR A 450 -24.10 -8.87 -9.79
N VAL A 451 -24.79 -9.46 -8.82
CA VAL A 451 -24.48 -10.78 -8.27
C VAL A 451 -25.40 -11.79 -8.95
N GLU A 452 -24.85 -12.60 -9.84
CA GLU A 452 -25.51 -13.76 -10.45
C GLU A 452 -24.86 -15.04 -9.91
#